data_881eec1ecbc08ee2e06012230e0d4da0
#
_entry.id   881eec1ecbc08ee2e06012230e0d4da0
#
_cell.length_a   1.000
_cell.length_b   1.000
_cell.length_c   1.000
_cell.angle_alpha   90.00
_cell.angle_beta   90.00
_cell.angle_gamma   90.00
#
_symmetry.space_group_name_H-M   'P 1'
#
loop_
_entity.id
_entity.type
_entity.pdbx_description
1 polymer ?
#
loop_
_entity_poly.entity_id
_entity_poly.type
_entity_poly.pdbx_seq_one_letter_code
_entity_poly.pdbx_strand_id
1 'polypeptide(L)'
;TVLVLGTVMLFSCKTNMKDVDAIGNRNGMPEMSGENMELFYSDSALLKYKVITPLYNKYNQDDKKYDEFPKGIHAELYEKDGSMVGSITSKYAKKLEDEMLWELRNEVVVINAEGKKLETDLMFWDMKKEIVYSDRYSRLTSGDQIIEGNKGFKSDQSLKNPVFNKITGVVEIENKP
;
A
#
# COMPACT_ATOMS: atom_id res chain seq x y z
N THR A 1 -27.63 -33.84 66.15
CA THR A 1 -26.66 -33.68 65.05
C THR A 1 -27.42 -33.49 63.75
N VAL A 2 -27.56 -32.27 63.26
CA VAL A 2 -28.28 -31.96 62.02
C VAL A 2 -27.22 -31.81 60.92
N LEU A 3 -27.27 -32.71 59.92
CA LEU A 3 -26.38 -32.69 58.77
C LEU A 3 -27.06 -31.83 57.70
N VAL A 4 -26.55 -30.60 57.50
CA VAL A 4 -27.01 -29.69 56.43
C VAL A 4 -26.27 -30.07 55.15
N LEU A 5 -26.96 -30.71 54.24
CA LEU A 5 -26.46 -31.04 52.91
C LEU A 5 -26.60 -29.80 51.98
N GLY A 6 -25.48 -29.13 51.73
CA GLY A 6 -25.43 -27.97 50.84
C GLY A 6 -25.48 -28.40 49.38
N THR A 7 -26.60 -28.19 48.72
CA THR A 7 -26.77 -28.35 47.26
C THR A 7 -26.09 -27.22 46.52
N VAL A 8 -24.95 -27.48 45.90
CA VAL A 8 -24.29 -26.55 44.97
C VAL A 8 -25.07 -26.57 43.66
N MET A 9 -25.78 -25.48 43.36
CA MET A 9 -26.40 -25.25 42.06
C MET A 9 -25.36 -24.87 41.04
N LEU A 10 -25.00 -25.80 40.14
CA LEU A 10 -24.20 -25.53 38.97
C LEU A 10 -25.06 -24.79 37.93
N PHE A 11 -24.92 -23.46 37.86
CA PHE A 11 -25.46 -22.68 36.76
C PHE A 11 -24.64 -22.98 35.52
N SER A 12 -25.09 -23.91 34.68
CA SER A 12 -24.56 -24.12 33.34
C SER A 12 -25.03 -22.97 32.45
N CYS A 13 -24.13 -22.05 32.09
CA CYS A 13 -24.38 -21.10 31.02
C CYS A 13 -24.60 -21.88 29.72
N LYS A 14 -25.81 -21.87 29.19
CA LYS A 14 -26.08 -22.31 27.80
C LYS A 14 -25.51 -21.28 26.85
N THR A 15 -24.35 -21.55 26.29
CA THR A 15 -23.83 -20.80 25.15
C THR A 15 -24.74 -21.06 23.94
N ASN A 16 -25.30 -20.02 23.37
CA ASN A 16 -26.20 -20.10 22.22
C ASN A 16 -25.37 -20.43 20.99
N MET A 17 -25.45 -21.66 20.47
CA MET A 17 -24.69 -22.11 19.31
C MET A 17 -24.91 -21.26 18.04
N LYS A 18 -26.04 -20.56 17.94
CA LYS A 18 -26.33 -19.64 16.83
C LYS A 18 -25.40 -18.42 16.81
N ASP A 19 -24.90 -18.00 17.97
CA ASP A 19 -23.95 -16.88 18.05
C ASP A 19 -22.54 -17.32 17.67
N VAL A 20 -22.22 -18.61 17.79
CA VAL A 20 -20.94 -19.20 17.36
C VAL A 20 -20.89 -19.37 15.85
N ASP A 21 -21.99 -19.74 15.20
CA ASP A 21 -22.08 -19.83 13.74
C ASP A 21 -21.99 -18.45 13.05
N ALA A 22 -22.47 -17.39 13.71
CA ALA A 22 -22.31 -16.01 13.23
C ALA A 22 -20.85 -15.54 13.27
N ILE A 23 -20.02 -16.11 14.16
CA ILE A 23 -18.58 -15.82 14.23
C ILE A 23 -17.79 -16.70 13.23
N GLY A 24 -18.33 -17.86 12.82
CA GLY A 24 -17.69 -18.82 11.92
C GLY A 24 -17.65 -18.39 10.44
N ASN A 25 -18.55 -17.50 10.01
CA ASN A 25 -18.61 -17.09 8.61
C ASN A 25 -17.87 -15.75 8.39
N ARG A 26 -16.55 -15.76 8.57
CA ARG A 26 -15.64 -14.61 8.35
C ARG A 26 -15.21 -14.43 6.89
N ASN A 27 -15.89 -15.08 5.94
CA ASN A 27 -15.59 -14.93 4.53
C ASN A 27 -15.74 -13.45 4.12
N GLY A 28 -14.62 -12.80 3.79
CA GLY A 28 -14.57 -11.41 3.38
C GLY A 28 -14.28 -10.39 4.48
N MET A 29 -14.19 -10.79 5.76
CA MET A 29 -13.75 -9.88 6.82
C MET A 29 -12.22 -9.84 6.92
N PRO A 30 -11.62 -8.68 7.23
CA PRO A 30 -10.20 -8.62 7.52
C PRO A 30 -9.86 -9.39 8.81
N GLU A 31 -8.70 -10.06 8.82
CA GLU A 31 -8.14 -10.67 10.02
C GLU A 31 -7.77 -9.62 11.07
N MET A 32 -7.27 -8.47 10.59
CA MET A 32 -6.91 -7.31 11.40
C MET A 32 -7.34 -6.04 10.69
N SER A 33 -7.87 -5.09 11.46
CA SER A 33 -8.19 -3.73 10.99
C SER A 33 -7.67 -2.71 12.00
N GLY A 34 -7.14 -1.57 11.49
CA GLY A 34 -6.64 -0.48 12.31
C GLY A 34 -6.90 0.88 11.68
N GLU A 35 -7.25 1.87 12.50
CA GLU A 35 -7.43 3.26 12.07
C GLU A 35 -6.23 4.12 12.44
N ASN A 36 -5.92 5.11 11.57
CA ASN A 36 -4.82 6.07 11.75
C ASN A 36 -3.48 5.37 12.06
N MET A 37 -3.11 4.42 11.20
CA MET A 37 -1.94 3.57 11.38
C MET A 37 -0.69 4.19 10.75
N GLU A 38 0.45 4.00 11.42
CA GLU A 38 1.79 4.14 10.86
C GLU A 38 2.44 2.76 10.81
N LEU A 39 2.80 2.30 9.62
CA LEU A 39 3.39 1.00 9.37
C LEU A 39 4.84 1.17 8.91
N PHE A 40 5.77 0.52 9.58
CA PHE A 40 7.20 0.58 9.28
C PHE A 40 7.65 -0.74 8.66
N TYR A 41 8.20 -0.66 7.46
CA TYR A 41 8.72 -1.82 6.75
C TYR A 41 10.24 -1.76 6.70
N SER A 42 10.88 -2.74 7.33
CA SER A 42 12.34 -2.83 7.44
C SER A 42 12.85 -4.12 6.81
N ASP A 43 14.03 -4.05 6.23
CA ASP A 43 14.79 -5.20 5.76
C ASP A 43 16.21 -5.10 6.31
N SER A 44 16.69 -6.20 6.90
CA SER A 44 18.03 -6.27 7.51
C SER A 44 18.28 -5.14 8.53
N ALA A 45 17.28 -4.84 9.37
CA ALA A 45 17.26 -3.76 10.35
C ALA A 45 17.34 -2.33 9.75
N LEU A 46 17.21 -2.16 8.44
CA LEU A 46 17.16 -0.87 7.78
C LEU A 46 15.73 -0.55 7.38
N LEU A 47 15.23 0.63 7.77
CA LEU A 47 13.93 1.13 7.35
C LEU A 47 13.95 1.33 5.83
N LYS A 48 12.99 0.72 5.13
CA LYS A 48 12.83 0.84 3.67
C LYS A 48 11.76 1.83 3.30
N TYR A 49 10.62 1.74 3.97
CA TYR A 49 9.52 2.67 3.79
C TYR A 49 8.61 2.69 5.01
N LYS A 50 7.97 3.83 5.23
CA LYS A 50 6.93 4.05 6.21
C LYS A 50 5.62 4.34 5.48
N VAL A 51 4.53 3.72 5.88
CA VAL A 51 3.19 3.98 5.34
C VAL A 51 2.30 4.56 6.41
N ILE A 52 1.71 5.70 6.12
CA ILE A 52 0.70 6.37 6.95
C ILE A 52 -0.64 6.20 6.25
N THR A 53 -1.66 5.72 6.98
CA THR A 53 -2.98 5.46 6.41
C THR A 53 -4.10 5.73 7.42
N PRO A 54 -5.24 6.29 6.97
CA PRO A 54 -6.41 6.44 7.83
C PRO A 54 -7.09 5.12 8.17
N LEU A 55 -6.96 4.08 7.31
CA LEU A 55 -7.56 2.76 7.52
C LEU A 55 -6.70 1.69 6.89
N TYR A 56 -6.36 0.67 7.67
CA TYR A 56 -5.61 -0.51 7.30
C TYR A 56 -6.43 -1.76 7.55
N ASN A 57 -6.48 -2.67 6.60
CA ASN A 57 -7.10 -3.98 6.71
C ASN A 57 -6.12 -5.05 6.24
N LYS A 58 -5.91 -6.08 7.05
CA LYS A 58 -5.14 -7.27 6.68
C LYS A 58 -6.07 -8.43 6.38
N TYR A 59 -5.86 -9.06 5.24
CA TYR A 59 -6.59 -10.26 4.82
C TYR A 59 -5.61 -11.44 4.70
N ASN A 60 -5.95 -12.52 5.38
CA ASN A 60 -5.21 -13.78 5.33
C ASN A 60 -6.22 -14.89 5.02
N GLN A 61 -6.70 -14.91 3.80
CA GLN A 61 -7.60 -15.94 3.29
C GLN A 61 -6.79 -17.00 2.54
N ASP A 62 -7.23 -18.27 2.60
CA ASP A 62 -6.47 -19.47 2.22
C ASP A 62 -5.68 -19.37 0.89
N ASP A 63 -6.16 -18.58 -0.08
CA ASP A 63 -5.52 -18.40 -1.38
C ASP A 63 -4.94 -16.99 -1.62
N LYS A 64 -5.15 -16.01 -0.72
CA LYS A 64 -4.75 -14.61 -0.96
C LYS A 64 -4.42 -13.90 0.34
N LYS A 65 -3.14 -13.59 0.50
CA LYS A 65 -2.63 -12.73 1.58
C LYS A 65 -2.39 -11.34 1.04
N TYR A 66 -3.11 -10.37 1.57
CA TYR A 66 -2.92 -8.98 1.16
C TYR A 66 -3.26 -7.99 2.27
N ASP A 67 -2.58 -6.88 2.21
CA ASP A 67 -2.90 -5.67 2.97
C ASP A 67 -3.71 -4.73 2.09
N GLU A 68 -4.75 -4.12 2.62
CA GLU A 68 -5.60 -3.16 1.92
C GLU A 68 -5.67 -1.83 2.67
N PHE A 69 -5.63 -0.75 1.92
CA PHE A 69 -5.66 0.63 2.40
C PHE A 69 -6.80 1.38 1.70
N PRO A 70 -8.05 1.16 2.11
CA PRO A 70 -9.23 1.63 1.36
C PRO A 70 -9.43 3.15 1.41
N LYS A 71 -8.77 3.85 2.35
CA LYS A 71 -8.78 5.32 2.46
C LYS A 71 -7.48 5.97 2.00
N GLY A 72 -6.65 5.21 1.25
CA GLY A 72 -5.38 5.67 0.70
C GLY A 72 -4.21 5.60 1.65
N ILE A 73 -3.06 6.01 1.11
CA ILE A 73 -1.78 6.02 1.81
C ILE A 73 -0.99 7.30 1.56
N HIS A 74 -0.10 7.60 2.49
CA HIS A 74 1.11 8.38 2.28
C HIS A 74 2.30 7.51 2.68
N ALA A 75 3.14 7.14 1.71
CA ALA A 75 4.33 6.33 1.92
C ALA A 75 5.58 7.20 1.77
N GLU A 76 6.53 7.06 2.68
CA GLU A 76 7.85 7.69 2.66
C GLU A 76 8.89 6.59 2.40
N LEU A 77 9.79 6.81 1.45
CA LEU A 77 10.81 5.86 1.04
C LEU A 77 12.17 6.30 1.56
N TYR A 78 12.98 5.35 2.03
CA TYR A 78 14.26 5.64 2.68
C TYR A 78 15.41 4.85 2.06
N GLU A 79 16.58 5.48 1.98
CA GLU A 79 17.86 4.84 1.67
C GLU A 79 18.48 4.19 2.92
N LYS A 80 19.58 3.47 2.70
CA LYS A 80 20.30 2.75 3.78
C LYS A 80 20.86 3.66 4.87
N ASP A 81 21.14 4.91 4.54
CA ASP A 81 21.64 5.93 5.48
C ASP A 81 20.51 6.62 6.27
N GLY A 82 19.25 6.25 6.02
CA GLY A 82 18.08 6.82 6.67
C GLY A 82 17.56 8.10 6.02
N SER A 83 18.15 8.56 4.93
CA SER A 83 17.65 9.71 4.17
C SER A 83 16.35 9.36 3.43
N MET A 84 15.38 10.28 3.44
CA MET A 84 14.15 10.13 2.66
C MET A 84 14.44 10.44 1.20
N VAL A 85 14.16 9.49 0.31
CA VAL A 85 14.45 9.59 -1.13
C VAL A 85 13.21 9.76 -1.99
N GLY A 86 12.04 9.76 -1.39
CA GLY A 86 10.80 10.00 -2.12
C GLY A 86 9.57 9.70 -1.30
N SER A 87 8.42 10.03 -1.88
CA SER A 87 7.13 9.74 -1.32
C SER A 87 6.14 9.27 -2.37
N ILE A 88 5.15 8.48 -1.94
CA ILE A 88 4.05 7.99 -2.76
C ILE A 88 2.74 8.29 -2.03
N THR A 89 1.78 8.88 -2.73
CA THR A 89 0.41 9.04 -2.23
C THR A 89 -0.58 8.43 -3.19
N SER A 90 -1.70 7.92 -2.67
CA SER A 90 -2.84 7.45 -3.46
C SER A 90 -4.11 7.44 -2.61
N LYS A 91 -5.28 7.42 -3.23
CA LYS A 91 -6.58 7.32 -2.54
C LYS A 91 -6.94 5.88 -2.20
N TYR A 92 -6.29 4.91 -2.79
CA TYR A 92 -6.44 3.48 -2.51
C TYR A 92 -5.10 2.78 -2.75
N ALA A 93 -4.78 1.82 -1.89
CA ALA A 93 -3.65 0.93 -2.12
C ALA A 93 -3.97 -0.49 -1.68
N LYS A 94 -3.31 -1.46 -2.33
CA LYS A 94 -3.33 -2.87 -1.98
C LYS A 94 -1.94 -3.44 -2.15
N LYS A 95 -1.47 -4.19 -1.17
CA LYS A 95 -0.19 -4.90 -1.20
C LYS A 95 -0.44 -6.40 -1.22
N LEU A 96 -0.02 -7.07 -2.26
CA LEU A 96 -0.03 -8.53 -2.38
C LEU A 96 1.24 -9.07 -1.73
N GLU A 97 1.12 -9.78 -0.58
CA GLU A 97 2.28 -10.18 0.22
C GLU A 97 3.18 -11.17 -0.53
N ASP A 98 2.62 -12.22 -1.10
CA ASP A 98 3.37 -13.30 -1.76
C ASP A 98 4.07 -12.81 -3.05
N GLU A 99 3.49 -11.84 -3.73
CA GLU A 99 4.02 -11.25 -4.96
C GLU A 99 4.98 -10.10 -4.69
N MET A 100 4.97 -9.53 -3.47
CA MET A 100 5.64 -8.27 -3.11
C MET A 100 5.28 -7.13 -4.07
N LEU A 101 3.99 -7.08 -4.46
CA LEU A 101 3.45 -6.16 -5.44
C LEU A 101 2.47 -5.21 -4.77
N TRP A 102 2.70 -3.91 -4.94
CA TRP A 102 1.74 -2.88 -4.60
C TRP A 102 0.93 -2.48 -5.81
N GLU A 103 -0.37 -2.36 -5.62
CA GLU A 103 -1.30 -1.75 -6.54
C GLU A 103 -1.85 -0.46 -5.91
N LEU A 104 -1.58 0.68 -6.56
CA LEU A 104 -2.00 2.00 -6.11
C LEU A 104 -3.00 2.57 -7.12
N ARG A 105 -4.11 3.10 -6.62
CA ARG A 105 -5.19 3.61 -7.48
C ARG A 105 -5.66 4.98 -7.02
N ASN A 106 -6.17 5.72 -7.98
CA ASN A 106 -6.82 7.02 -7.84
C ASN A 106 -5.89 8.09 -7.26
N GLU A 107 -5.61 9.08 -8.07
CA GLU A 107 -4.73 10.21 -7.71
C GLU A 107 -3.37 9.73 -7.17
N VAL A 108 -2.72 8.82 -7.89
CA VAL A 108 -1.38 8.36 -7.53
C VAL A 108 -0.38 9.45 -7.85
N VAL A 109 0.38 9.87 -6.85
CA VAL A 109 1.46 10.85 -6.99
C VAL A 109 2.73 10.27 -6.38
N VAL A 110 3.81 10.27 -7.17
CA VAL A 110 5.16 9.91 -6.70
C VAL A 110 6.04 11.14 -6.81
N ILE A 111 6.78 11.44 -5.75
CA ILE A 111 7.79 12.52 -5.74
C ILE A 111 9.11 11.89 -5.31
N ASN A 112 10.16 12.06 -6.11
CA ASN A 112 11.49 11.59 -5.74
C ASN A 112 12.33 12.69 -5.08
N ALA A 113 13.54 12.35 -4.60
CA ALA A 113 14.44 13.28 -3.93
C ALA A 113 14.89 14.47 -4.81
N GLU A 114 14.85 14.32 -6.13
CA GLU A 114 15.18 15.38 -7.10
C GLU A 114 13.99 16.31 -7.38
N GLY A 115 12.83 16.07 -6.75
CA GLY A 115 11.60 16.84 -6.97
C GLY A 115 10.85 16.47 -8.25
N LYS A 116 11.24 15.40 -8.96
CA LYS A 116 10.45 14.87 -10.08
C LYS A 116 9.13 14.35 -9.55
N LYS A 117 8.04 14.77 -10.17
CA LYS A 117 6.66 14.40 -9.80
C LYS A 117 6.03 13.58 -10.91
N LEU A 118 5.62 12.36 -10.58
CA LEU A 118 4.85 11.48 -11.46
C LEU A 118 3.40 11.41 -10.97
N GLU A 119 2.45 11.56 -11.88
CA GLU A 119 1.01 11.53 -11.63
C GLU A 119 0.34 10.50 -12.55
N THR A 120 -0.52 9.65 -11.99
CA THR A 120 -1.31 8.65 -12.74
C THR A 120 -2.51 8.18 -11.90
N ASP A 121 -3.49 7.53 -12.53
CA ASP A 121 -4.64 6.96 -11.81
C ASP A 121 -4.43 5.51 -11.35
N LEU A 122 -3.43 4.84 -11.91
CA LEU A 122 -3.06 3.47 -11.53
C LEU A 122 -1.55 3.34 -11.59
N MET A 123 -0.96 2.72 -10.58
CA MET A 123 0.46 2.35 -10.58
C MET A 123 0.66 1.01 -9.89
N PHE A 124 1.52 0.21 -10.45
CA PHE A 124 2.06 -0.99 -9.82
C PHE A 124 3.50 -0.73 -9.39
N TRP A 125 3.84 -1.13 -8.17
CA TRP A 125 5.20 -1.15 -7.67
C TRP A 125 5.60 -2.59 -7.36
N ASP A 126 6.42 -3.16 -8.23
CA ASP A 126 6.99 -4.50 -8.09
C ASP A 126 8.30 -4.39 -7.29
N MET A 127 8.24 -4.74 -6.01
CA MET A 127 9.36 -4.62 -5.09
C MET A 127 10.45 -5.67 -5.39
N LYS A 128 10.08 -6.83 -5.95
CA LYS A 128 11.07 -7.87 -6.32
C LYS A 128 11.93 -7.44 -7.50
N LYS A 129 11.33 -6.70 -8.44
CA LYS A 129 12.02 -6.19 -9.64
C LYS A 129 12.54 -4.78 -9.49
N GLU A 130 12.21 -4.11 -8.37
CA GLU A 130 12.55 -2.70 -8.09
C GLU A 130 12.09 -1.75 -9.19
N ILE A 131 10.89 -1.99 -9.74
CA ILE A 131 10.28 -1.18 -10.81
C ILE A 131 8.90 -0.65 -10.42
N VAL A 132 8.56 0.48 -11.01
CA VAL A 132 7.20 1.03 -11.02
C VAL A 132 6.69 1.11 -12.45
N TYR A 133 5.40 0.83 -12.66
CA TYR A 133 4.81 0.85 -14.01
C TYR A 133 3.31 1.11 -13.98
N SER A 134 2.79 1.56 -15.10
CA SER A 134 1.36 1.75 -15.36
C SER A 134 1.06 1.49 -16.82
N ASP A 135 -0.18 1.12 -17.13
CA ASP A 135 -0.76 1.09 -18.47
C ASP A 135 -1.68 2.30 -18.74
N ARG A 136 -1.84 3.18 -17.75
CA ARG A 136 -2.71 4.36 -17.81
C ARG A 136 -1.96 5.61 -18.22
N TYR A 137 -2.72 6.64 -18.58
CA TYR A 137 -2.15 7.96 -18.74
C TYR A 137 -1.27 8.31 -17.52
N SER A 138 -0.08 8.83 -17.81
CA SER A 138 0.88 9.20 -16.78
C SER A 138 1.61 10.46 -17.19
N ARG A 139 1.82 11.36 -16.23
CA ARG A 139 2.47 12.65 -16.41
C ARG A 139 3.67 12.75 -15.48
N LEU A 140 4.83 13.01 -16.04
CA LEU A 140 6.06 13.32 -15.29
C LEU A 140 6.38 14.80 -15.45
N THR A 141 6.55 15.48 -14.33
CA THR A 141 7.04 16.87 -14.25
C THR A 141 8.43 16.87 -13.62
N SER A 142 9.39 17.53 -14.27
CA SER A 142 10.77 17.69 -13.80
C SER A 142 11.24 19.10 -14.12
N GLY A 143 11.25 20.01 -13.15
CA GLY A 143 11.42 21.43 -13.39
C GLY A 143 10.37 21.95 -14.38
N ASP A 144 10.79 22.59 -15.47
CA ASP A 144 9.92 23.11 -16.52
C ASP A 144 9.55 22.08 -17.60
N GLN A 145 10.10 20.87 -17.50
CA GLN A 145 9.82 19.77 -18.45
C GLN A 145 8.60 18.97 -18.02
N ILE A 146 7.71 18.70 -18.99
CA ILE A 146 6.54 17.87 -18.81
C ILE A 146 6.57 16.78 -19.89
N ILE A 147 6.51 15.51 -19.45
CA ILE A 147 6.40 14.35 -20.32
C ILE A 147 5.11 13.63 -20.00
N GLU A 148 4.30 13.35 -21.00
CA GLU A 148 3.04 12.65 -20.88
C GLU A 148 3.07 11.35 -21.68
N GLY A 149 2.73 10.25 -21.03
CA GLY A 149 2.57 8.93 -21.65
C GLY A 149 1.10 8.54 -21.72
N ASN A 150 0.52 8.55 -22.91
CA ASN A 150 -0.90 8.24 -23.10
C ASN A 150 -1.22 6.73 -22.96
N LYS A 151 -0.20 5.88 -22.96
CA LYS A 151 -0.31 4.42 -22.76
C LYS A 151 0.62 3.91 -21.66
N GLY A 152 0.78 4.72 -20.61
CA GLY A 152 1.52 4.38 -19.42
C GLY A 152 3.02 4.57 -19.52
N PHE A 153 3.69 4.10 -18.48
CA PHE A 153 5.14 4.21 -18.30
C PHE A 153 5.71 2.99 -17.59
N LYS A 154 7.03 2.87 -17.63
CA LYS A 154 7.81 1.97 -16.78
C LYS A 154 9.09 2.69 -16.35
N SER A 155 9.49 2.53 -15.08
CA SER A 155 10.72 3.11 -14.52
C SER A 155 11.32 2.21 -13.46
N ASP A 156 12.58 2.46 -13.06
CA ASP A 156 13.07 2.07 -11.75
C ASP A 156 12.27 2.80 -10.65
N GLN A 157 12.27 2.24 -9.43
CA GLN A 157 11.48 2.78 -8.32
C GLN A 157 11.90 4.20 -7.87
N SER A 158 13.09 4.67 -8.27
CA SER A 158 13.59 6.02 -7.97
C SER A 158 13.25 7.05 -9.06
N LEU A 159 12.52 6.67 -10.11
CA LEU A 159 12.16 7.50 -11.27
C LEU A 159 13.37 8.11 -11.99
N LYS A 160 14.53 7.43 -12.00
CA LYS A 160 15.73 7.91 -12.70
C LYS A 160 15.64 7.68 -14.20
N ASN A 161 15.06 6.54 -14.62
CA ASN A 161 15.04 6.12 -16.02
C ASN A 161 13.60 5.81 -16.49
N PRO A 162 12.70 6.80 -16.53
CA PRO A 162 11.33 6.59 -16.95
C PRO A 162 11.24 6.40 -18.47
N VAL A 163 10.54 5.36 -18.91
CA VAL A 163 10.20 5.10 -20.30
C VAL A 163 8.69 5.22 -20.45
N PHE A 164 8.23 6.10 -21.32
CA PHE A 164 6.81 6.34 -21.57
C PHE A 164 6.38 5.76 -22.92
N ASN A 165 5.14 5.29 -22.96
CA ASN A 165 4.50 4.80 -24.16
C ASN A 165 3.58 5.86 -24.77
N LYS A 166 3.71 6.14 -26.08
CA LYS A 166 3.01 7.22 -26.80
C LYS A 166 3.16 8.58 -26.14
N ILE A 167 4.36 9.12 -26.25
CA ILE A 167 4.76 10.39 -25.64
C ILE A 167 4.10 11.57 -26.33
N THR A 168 3.58 12.50 -25.52
CA THR A 168 3.31 13.89 -25.87
C THR A 168 3.92 14.74 -24.75
N GLY A 169 4.37 15.96 -25.06
CA GLY A 169 4.93 16.82 -24.01
C GLY A 169 5.70 18.01 -24.55
N VAL A 170 6.13 18.84 -23.63
CA VAL A 170 7.02 19.98 -23.87
C VAL A 170 8.38 19.63 -23.27
N VAL A 171 9.40 19.63 -24.10
CA VAL A 171 10.79 19.47 -23.70
C VAL A 171 11.55 20.74 -24.07
N GLU A 172 12.06 21.44 -23.08
CA GLU A 172 12.95 22.56 -23.31
C GLU A 172 14.35 22.01 -23.65
N ILE A 173 14.84 22.35 -24.84
CA ILE A 173 16.18 21.93 -25.25
C ILE A 173 17.09 23.16 -25.03
N GLU A 174 17.86 23.12 -23.96
CA GLU A 174 18.92 24.08 -23.72
C GLU A 174 20.08 23.80 -24.71
N ASN A 175 20.20 24.59 -25.76
CA ASN A 175 21.40 24.57 -26.59
C ASN A 175 22.54 25.24 -25.81
N LYS A 176 23.37 24.46 -25.15
CA LYS A 176 24.59 24.93 -24.53
C LYS A 176 25.59 25.27 -25.68
N PRO A 177 26.07 26.50 -25.77
CA PRO A 177 27.05 26.91 -26.80
C PRO A 177 28.39 26.19 -26.63
#